data_7db9aff5563bfb7929c68272ede8f642
#
_entry.id   7db9aff5563bfb7929c68272ede8f642
#
_cell.length_a   1.000
_cell.length_b   1.000
_cell.length_c   1.000
_cell.angle_alpha   90.00
_cell.angle_beta   90.00
_cell.angle_gamma   90.00
#
_symmetry.space_group_name_H-M   'P 1'
#
loop_
_entity.id
_entity.type
_entity.pdbx_description
1 polymer ?
#
loop_
_entity_poly.entity_id
_entity_poly.type
_entity_poly.pdbx_seq_one_letter_code
_entity_poly.pdbx_strand_id
1 'polypeptide(L)'
;MRNGLYSIHIQMGDGVKGRASGVLMLRDGKFLGGDPYFWSKGTYTFREGSWKGEVVTNQHTPYHDPTARPVFAGREVTTGFSGTYQNDRSEVFGTSLVGSRSVSFQATLRRLADI
;
A
#
# COMPACT_ATOMS: atom_id res chain seq x y z
N MET A 1 1.01 -15.17 6.08
CA MET A 1 1.63 -13.99 6.75
C MET A 1 1.13 -13.90 8.18
N ARG A 2 2.01 -13.55 9.07
CA ARG A 2 1.64 -13.40 10.48
C ARG A 2 0.76 -12.15 10.64
N ASN A 3 -0.28 -12.27 11.44
CA ASN A 3 -1.05 -11.12 11.88
C ASN A 3 -0.16 -10.14 12.64
N GLY A 4 -0.44 -8.88 12.54
CA GLY A 4 0.32 -7.87 13.25
C GLY A 4 0.25 -6.50 12.61
N LEU A 5 0.96 -5.58 13.23
CA LEU A 5 1.16 -4.24 12.70
C LEU A 5 2.45 -4.22 11.88
N TYR A 6 2.36 -3.69 10.68
CA TYR A 6 3.48 -3.62 9.74
C TYR A 6 3.73 -2.17 9.34
N SER A 7 5.00 -1.81 9.22
CA SER A 7 5.35 -0.59 8.50
C SER A 7 5.26 -0.83 7.00
N ILE A 8 4.93 0.19 6.24
CA ILE A 8 4.95 0.15 4.78
C ILE A 8 5.67 1.37 4.25
N HIS A 9 6.59 1.14 3.32
CA HIS A 9 7.31 2.18 2.61
C HIS A 9 7.06 1.97 1.13
N ILE A 10 6.48 2.98 0.48
CA ILE A 10 6.05 2.90 -0.92
C ILE A 10 6.94 3.79 -1.77
N GLN A 11 7.36 3.24 -2.91
CA GLN A 11 8.06 3.97 -3.95
C GLN A 11 7.23 3.87 -5.23
N MET A 12 6.85 5.02 -5.79
CA MET A 12 6.08 5.08 -7.03
C MET A 12 7.01 4.97 -8.23
N GLY A 13 6.58 4.21 -9.24
CA GLY A 13 7.38 3.93 -10.43
C GLY A 13 7.17 4.89 -11.60
N ASP A 14 6.45 5.99 -11.40
CA ASP A 14 6.05 6.89 -12.47
C ASP A 14 6.97 8.10 -12.66
N GLY A 15 8.10 8.12 -11.96
CA GLY A 15 9.02 9.27 -11.99
C GLY A 15 8.60 10.42 -11.09
N VAL A 16 7.40 10.39 -10.53
CA VAL A 16 7.02 11.31 -9.47
C VAL A 16 7.76 10.85 -8.22
N LYS A 17 8.56 11.73 -7.65
CA LYS A 17 9.29 11.44 -6.42
C LYS A 17 8.30 11.34 -5.26
N GLY A 18 7.58 10.24 -5.17
CA GLY A 18 6.67 9.97 -4.08
C GLY A 18 7.22 8.86 -3.22
N ARG A 19 7.72 9.20 -2.04
CA ARG A 19 7.93 8.25 -0.96
C ARG A 19 6.79 8.44 0.00
N ALA A 20 5.98 7.42 0.15
CA ALA A 20 4.97 7.39 1.20
C ALA A 20 5.35 6.33 2.20
N SER A 21 5.19 6.62 3.47
CA SER A 21 5.35 5.66 4.55
C SER A 21 4.15 5.71 5.47
N GLY A 22 3.78 4.55 5.98
CA GLY A 22 2.63 4.42 6.86
C GLY A 22 2.67 3.12 7.62
N VAL A 23 1.53 2.73 8.14
CA VAL A 23 1.35 1.48 8.86
C VAL A 23 0.12 0.73 8.34
N LEU A 24 0.20 -0.59 8.37
CA LEU A 24 -0.90 -1.48 8.03
C LEU A 24 -1.06 -2.52 9.12
N MET A 25 -2.30 -2.77 9.50
CA MET A 25 -2.63 -3.88 10.37
C MET A 25 -3.14 -5.03 9.51
N LEU A 26 -2.46 -6.19 9.59
CA LEU A 26 -2.83 -7.41 8.89
C LEU A 26 -3.48 -8.38 9.87
N ARG A 27 -4.67 -8.87 9.51
CA ARG A 27 -5.40 -9.81 10.35
C ARG A 27 -6.29 -10.71 9.50
N ASP A 28 -6.00 -12.01 9.54
CA ASP A 28 -6.85 -13.06 8.96
C ASP A 28 -7.26 -12.80 7.50
N GLY A 29 -6.29 -12.43 6.67
CA GLY A 29 -6.54 -12.19 5.25
C GLY A 29 -7.07 -10.81 4.91
N LYS A 30 -7.13 -9.92 5.87
CA LYS A 30 -7.57 -8.53 5.69
C LYS A 30 -6.52 -7.57 6.20
N PHE A 31 -6.48 -6.38 5.63
CA PHE A 31 -5.63 -5.34 6.16
C PHE A 31 -6.30 -3.98 6.12
N LEU A 32 -5.83 -3.11 7.03
CA LEU A 32 -6.33 -1.76 7.20
C LEU A 32 -5.20 -0.89 7.71
N GLY A 33 -5.05 0.29 7.14
CA GLY A 33 -4.03 1.21 7.60
C GLY A 33 -3.98 2.49 6.81
N GLY A 34 -2.88 3.21 6.96
CA GLY A 34 -2.72 4.46 6.26
C GLY A 34 -1.49 5.25 6.67
N ASP A 35 -1.49 6.49 6.22
CA ASP A 35 -0.47 7.49 6.44
C ASP A 35 -1.14 8.84 6.73
N PRO A 36 -0.38 9.98 6.78
CA PRO A 36 -0.97 11.28 7.08
C PRO A 36 -2.02 11.77 6.08
N TYR A 37 -2.05 11.21 4.87
CA TYR A 37 -2.94 11.71 3.80
C TYR A 37 -3.91 10.67 3.28
N PHE A 38 -3.56 9.39 3.34
CA PHE A 38 -4.32 8.30 2.73
C PHE A 38 -4.67 7.24 3.76
N TRP A 39 -5.78 6.55 3.51
CA TRP A 39 -6.09 5.31 4.21
C TRP A 39 -6.34 4.21 3.19
N SER A 40 -6.05 2.99 3.58
CA SER A 40 -6.17 1.83 2.70
C SER A 40 -6.81 0.67 3.43
N LYS A 41 -7.60 -0.10 2.70
CA LYS A 41 -8.10 -1.38 3.18
C LYS A 41 -8.02 -2.41 2.06
N GLY A 42 -7.88 -3.67 2.42
CA GLY A 42 -7.81 -4.71 1.41
C GLY A 42 -7.91 -6.10 1.97
N THR A 43 -7.81 -7.03 1.04
CA THR A 43 -7.80 -8.46 1.33
C THR A 43 -6.61 -9.10 0.64
N TYR A 44 -6.15 -10.21 1.20
CA TYR A 44 -5.04 -10.94 0.63
C TYR A 44 -5.20 -12.44 0.84
N THR A 45 -4.54 -13.21 -0.01
CA THR A 45 -4.31 -14.64 0.17
C THR A 45 -2.82 -14.88 0.24
N PHE A 46 -2.42 -15.85 1.05
CA PHE A 46 -1.01 -16.21 1.26
C PHE A 46 -0.82 -17.69 0.98
N ARG A 47 0.23 -18.02 0.22
CA ARG A 47 0.58 -19.40 -0.09
C ARG A 47 2.07 -19.51 -0.37
N GLU A 48 2.75 -20.37 0.39
CA GLU A 48 4.13 -20.77 0.12
C GLU A 48 5.11 -19.59 -0.04
N GLY A 49 5.06 -18.64 0.89
CA GLY A 49 5.97 -17.50 0.86
C GLY A 49 5.57 -16.38 -0.11
N SER A 50 4.46 -16.53 -0.80
CA SER A 50 3.92 -15.52 -1.70
C SER A 50 2.55 -15.07 -1.25
N TRP A 51 2.23 -13.81 -1.51
CA TRP A 51 0.90 -13.28 -1.23
C TRP A 51 0.45 -12.36 -2.34
N LYS A 52 -0.85 -12.24 -2.47
CA LYS A 52 -1.48 -11.37 -3.46
C LYS A 52 -2.82 -10.90 -2.96
N GLY A 53 -3.30 -9.81 -3.49
CA GLY A 53 -4.58 -9.29 -3.10
C GLY A 53 -4.93 -8.01 -3.80
N GLU A 54 -5.89 -7.31 -3.22
CA GLU A 54 -6.37 -6.03 -3.70
C GLU A 54 -6.39 -5.04 -2.55
N VAL A 55 -6.07 -3.80 -2.87
CA VAL A 55 -6.10 -2.70 -1.93
C VAL A 55 -6.91 -1.55 -2.51
N VAL A 56 -7.78 -0.97 -1.68
CA VAL A 56 -8.52 0.25 -1.98
C VAL A 56 -7.89 1.37 -1.17
N THR A 57 -7.52 2.44 -1.84
CA THR A 57 -6.87 3.59 -1.23
C THR A 57 -7.67 4.85 -1.47
N ASN A 58 -7.89 5.64 -0.41
CA ASN A 58 -8.59 6.91 -0.44
C ASN A 58 -7.78 7.97 0.29
N GLN A 59 -7.89 9.21 -0.18
CA GLN A 59 -7.31 10.35 0.51
C GLN A 59 -8.27 10.84 1.59
N HIS A 60 -7.77 10.99 2.82
CA HIS A 60 -8.58 11.51 3.94
C HIS A 60 -8.22 12.94 4.31
N THR A 61 -7.06 13.43 3.87
CA THR A 61 -6.57 14.76 4.26
C THR A 61 -5.88 15.41 3.05
N PRO A 62 -6.23 16.62 2.67
CA PRO A 62 -5.55 17.35 1.60
C PRO A 62 -4.10 17.62 1.96
N TYR A 63 -3.23 17.70 0.95
CA TYR A 63 -1.86 18.13 1.16
C TYR A 63 -1.82 19.59 1.64
N HIS A 64 -0.85 19.90 2.51
CA HIS A 64 -0.63 21.26 2.99
C HIS A 64 -0.11 22.19 1.89
N ASP A 65 0.68 21.65 0.97
CA ASP A 65 1.22 22.40 -0.16
C ASP A 65 0.18 22.42 -1.30
N PRO A 66 -0.39 23.58 -1.67
CA PRO A 66 -1.38 23.63 -2.74
C PRO A 66 -0.80 23.28 -4.12
N THR A 67 0.53 23.27 -4.27
CA THR A 67 1.17 22.86 -5.52
C THR A 67 1.43 21.37 -5.58
N ALA A 68 1.33 20.66 -4.48
CA ALA A 68 1.50 19.21 -4.44
C ALA A 68 0.30 18.53 -5.08
N ARG A 69 0.56 17.60 -5.98
CA ARG A 69 -0.48 16.80 -6.62
C ARG A 69 -0.69 15.50 -5.87
N PRO A 70 -1.93 15.15 -5.50
CA PRO A 70 -2.22 13.85 -4.92
C PRO A 70 -1.80 12.73 -5.89
N VAL A 71 -1.24 11.66 -5.35
CA VAL A 71 -0.77 10.53 -6.16
C VAL A 71 -1.86 9.98 -7.07
N PHE A 72 -3.08 9.89 -6.56
CA PHE A 72 -4.23 9.37 -7.30
C PHE A 72 -5.24 10.46 -7.66
N ALA A 73 -4.79 11.70 -7.79
CA ALA A 73 -5.65 12.86 -8.11
C ALA A 73 -6.87 12.98 -7.16
N GLY A 74 -6.72 12.58 -5.90
CA GLY A 74 -7.78 12.62 -4.90
C GLY A 74 -8.89 11.59 -5.10
N ARG A 75 -8.73 10.65 -6.02
CA ARG A 75 -9.73 9.63 -6.34
C ARG A 75 -9.51 8.37 -5.52
N GLU A 76 -10.61 7.64 -5.28
CA GLU A 76 -10.51 6.26 -4.80
C GLU A 76 -9.85 5.40 -5.88
N VAL A 77 -8.88 4.60 -5.49
CA VAL A 77 -8.14 3.73 -6.42
C VAL A 77 -8.09 2.32 -5.88
N THR A 78 -8.41 1.35 -6.73
CA THR A 78 -8.25 -0.06 -6.44
C THR A 78 -7.02 -0.57 -7.16
N THR A 79 -6.14 -1.23 -6.43
CA THR A 79 -4.87 -1.72 -6.94
C THR A 79 -4.73 -3.20 -6.65
N GLY A 80 -4.39 -3.98 -7.68
CA GLY A 80 -3.95 -5.36 -7.51
C GLY A 80 -2.48 -5.40 -7.15
N PHE A 81 -2.09 -6.26 -6.24
CA PHE A 81 -0.70 -6.41 -5.84
C PHE A 81 -0.32 -7.87 -5.65
N SER A 82 0.98 -8.14 -5.76
CA SER A 82 1.58 -9.41 -5.41
C SER A 82 2.93 -9.18 -4.75
N GLY A 83 3.36 -10.11 -3.94
CA GLY A 83 4.62 -9.97 -3.25
C GLY A 83 5.12 -11.26 -2.63
N THR A 84 6.28 -11.16 -1.99
CA THR A 84 6.90 -12.23 -1.25
C THR A 84 6.90 -11.90 0.24
N TYR A 85 6.96 -12.92 1.07
CA TYR A 85 7.02 -12.76 2.51
C TYR A 85 8.01 -13.75 3.10
N GLN A 86 8.98 -13.25 3.85
CA GLN A 86 9.98 -14.06 4.54
C GLN A 86 10.50 -13.29 5.74
N ASN A 87 10.55 -13.93 6.90
CA ASN A 87 11.14 -13.36 8.11
C ASN A 87 10.52 -12.01 8.53
N ASP A 88 9.17 -11.94 8.53
CA ASP A 88 8.42 -10.74 8.90
C ASP A 88 8.69 -9.55 7.97
N ARG A 89 9.17 -9.79 6.76
CA ARG A 89 9.40 -8.81 5.71
C ARG A 89 8.70 -9.21 4.43
N SER A 90 8.24 -8.22 3.69
CA SER A 90 7.60 -8.43 2.41
C SER A 90 8.03 -7.37 1.41
N GLU A 91 8.22 -7.79 0.18
CA GLU A 91 8.30 -6.89 -0.97
C GLU A 91 7.05 -7.06 -1.81
N VAL A 92 6.46 -5.96 -2.23
CA VAL A 92 5.17 -5.93 -2.92
C VAL A 92 5.29 -5.07 -4.16
N PHE A 93 4.67 -5.55 -5.24
CA PHE A 93 4.58 -4.85 -6.50
C PHE A 93 3.12 -4.74 -6.90
N GLY A 94 2.73 -3.60 -7.40
CA GLY A 94 1.36 -3.41 -7.86
C GLY A 94 1.26 -2.36 -8.95
N THR A 95 0.11 -2.35 -9.63
CA THR A 95 -0.20 -1.40 -10.68
C THR A 95 -1.64 -0.98 -10.56
N SER A 96 -1.87 0.32 -10.64
CA SER A 96 -3.19 0.93 -10.58
C SER A 96 -3.48 1.66 -11.89
N LEU A 97 -4.74 1.64 -12.31
CA LEU A 97 -5.20 2.53 -13.37
C LEU A 97 -5.78 3.78 -12.72
N VAL A 98 -5.22 4.94 -13.06
CA VAL A 98 -5.69 6.24 -12.60
C VAL A 98 -6.10 7.04 -13.84
N GLY A 99 -7.39 7.01 -14.17
CA GLY A 99 -7.88 7.53 -15.43
C GLY A 99 -7.33 6.67 -16.58
N SER A 100 -6.61 7.29 -17.54
CA SER A 100 -5.95 6.60 -18.64
C SER A 100 -4.49 6.26 -18.33
N ARG A 101 -3.99 6.57 -17.14
CA ARG A 101 -2.61 6.31 -16.75
C ARG A 101 -2.49 5.02 -15.96
N SER A 102 -1.40 4.31 -16.23
CA SER A 102 -0.98 3.17 -15.40
C SER A 102 0.09 3.65 -14.42
N VAL A 103 -0.13 3.45 -13.14
CA VAL A 103 0.80 3.84 -12.08
C VAL A 103 1.27 2.57 -11.38
N SER A 104 2.56 2.30 -11.46
CA SER A 104 3.17 1.16 -10.79
C SER A 104 3.81 1.59 -9.47
N PHE A 105 3.83 0.70 -8.51
CA PHE A 105 4.51 0.94 -7.25
C PHE A 105 5.25 -0.30 -6.77
N GLN A 106 6.24 -0.05 -5.93
CA GLN A 106 6.94 -1.05 -5.15
C GLN A 106 6.82 -0.65 -3.69
N ALA A 107 6.58 -1.62 -2.83
CA ALA A 107 6.49 -1.36 -1.40
C ALA A 107 7.25 -2.42 -0.61
N THR A 108 7.78 -2.00 0.53
CA THR A 108 8.42 -2.88 1.49
C THR A 108 7.64 -2.83 2.79
N LEU A 109 7.27 -4.00 3.30
CA LEU A 109 6.60 -4.13 4.59
C LEU A 109 7.52 -4.80 5.59
N ARG A 110 7.43 -4.36 6.83
CA ARG A 110 8.14 -4.95 7.94
C ARG A 110 7.22 -5.05 9.14
N ARG A 111 7.16 -6.23 9.73
CA ARG A 111 6.35 -6.45 10.92
C ARG A 111 6.95 -5.72 12.12
N LEU A 112 6.11 -5.00 12.84
CA LEU A 112 6.52 -4.19 13.99
C LEU A 112 6.05 -4.77 15.31
N ALA A 113 4.84 -5.33 15.35
CA ALA A 113 4.22 -5.74 16.60
C ALA A 113 3.12 -6.77 16.36
N ASP A 114 2.83 -7.54 17.40
CA ASP A 114 1.64 -8.40 17.47
C ASP A 114 0.37 -7.55 17.66
N ILE A 115 -0.74 -8.12 17.27
CA ILE A 115 -2.06 -7.56 17.58
C ILE A 115 -2.86 -8.50 18.44
#